data_031ebb7d11c7485ea0899df84c45684c
#
_entry.id   031ebb7d11c7485ea0899df84c45684c
#
_cell.length_a   1.000
_cell.length_b   1.000
_cell.length_c   1.000
_cell.angle_alpha   90.00
_cell.angle_beta   90.00
_cell.angle_gamma   90.00
#
_symmetry.space_group_name_H-M   'P 1'
#
loop_
_entity.id
_entity.type
_entity.pdbx_description
1 polymer ?
#
loop_
_entity_poly.entity_id
_entity_poly.type
_entity_poly.pdbx_seq_one_letter_code
_entity_poly.pdbx_strand_id
1 'polypeptide(L)'
;MIDHRRAAEDAESLLILPIPNPEHPGWLEICIDIDPVAHESVSTFLFDLGCTGIVSEDIQGHSLKAYLPFQKNPGHTRKRISVFLRKLNEIFPEIPSPELTLTQIEDQDWNRNWRRFFHADRVTPNLMIVPAWEPMPDAIDGHVIRIDPGPAFGTGQHATTKMCLEAMEKIYFSKTWTMLDIGTGSGILATYGAQLGASRILAIDIDPEALRWAERNIQINNLSEFIDLSNTPLEQVKGTFSVLTANLILGQILKLFHRFSHLLQPGGWLILSGILKYQVEEVKGALNEHRFREIEILYQEDWACMIAKKR
;
A
#
# COMPACT_ATOMS: atom_id res chain seq x y z
N MET A 1 24.03 21.07 0.52
CA MET A 1 23.17 20.23 1.38
C MET A 1 21.75 20.46 0.86
N ILE A 2 21.29 19.56 0.01
CA ILE A 2 19.93 19.60 -0.57
C ILE A 2 19.04 18.93 0.47
N ASP A 3 17.99 19.63 0.85
CA ASP A 3 17.09 19.30 1.95
C ASP A 3 16.28 18.02 1.64
N HIS A 4 16.77 16.87 2.10
CA HIS A 4 16.12 15.57 1.95
C HIS A 4 14.78 15.44 2.73
N ARG A 5 14.46 16.39 3.61
CA ARG A 5 13.18 16.40 4.33
C ARG A 5 12.00 16.80 3.41
N ARG A 6 12.22 17.75 2.50
CA ARG A 6 11.16 18.18 1.56
C ARG A 6 10.73 17.08 0.58
N ALA A 7 11.68 16.25 0.14
CA ALA A 7 11.35 15.14 -0.77
C ALA A 7 10.58 13.99 -0.09
N ALA A 8 10.72 13.82 1.23
CA ALA A 8 9.98 12.81 1.98
C ALA A 8 8.55 13.27 2.32
N GLU A 9 8.37 14.55 2.63
CA GLU A 9 7.04 15.14 2.88
C GLU A 9 6.19 15.18 1.59
N ASP A 10 6.78 15.43 0.43
CA ASP A 10 6.11 15.35 -0.87
C ASP A 10 5.71 13.91 -1.25
N ALA A 11 6.39 12.89 -0.71
CA ALA A 11 6.08 11.48 -0.97
C ALA A 11 4.92 10.95 -0.09
N GLU A 12 4.77 11.46 1.14
CA GLU A 12 3.66 11.06 2.03
C GLU A 12 2.29 11.60 1.56
N SER A 13 2.25 12.76 0.92
CA SER A 13 1.02 13.30 0.34
C SER A 13 0.56 12.56 -0.93
N LEU A 14 1.41 11.73 -1.52
CA LEU A 14 1.15 10.96 -2.76
C LEU A 14 0.52 9.57 -2.51
N LEU A 15 0.31 9.15 -1.27
CA LEU A 15 -0.05 7.76 -0.93
C LEU A 15 -1.55 7.41 -1.00
N ILE A 16 -2.42 8.36 -1.37
CA ILE A 16 -3.85 8.08 -1.56
C ILE A 16 -4.26 8.55 -2.96
N LEU A 17 -3.68 7.94 -3.99
CA LEU A 17 -4.10 8.18 -5.36
C LEU A 17 -5.17 7.17 -5.79
N PRO A 18 -6.21 7.63 -6.50
CA PRO A 18 -7.30 6.77 -6.92
C PRO A 18 -6.84 5.74 -7.96
N ILE A 19 -7.37 4.53 -7.83
CA ILE A 19 -7.10 3.41 -8.73
C ILE A 19 -7.72 3.71 -10.12
N PRO A 20 -6.95 3.59 -11.23
CA PRO A 20 -7.50 3.75 -12.58
C PRO A 20 -8.59 2.72 -12.84
N ASN A 21 -9.78 3.16 -13.24
CA ASN A 21 -10.83 2.28 -13.72
C ASN A 21 -10.71 2.16 -15.25
N PRO A 22 -10.51 0.95 -15.82
CA PRO A 22 -10.36 0.77 -17.28
C PRO A 22 -11.58 1.21 -18.11
N GLU A 23 -12.73 1.43 -17.47
CA GLU A 23 -13.93 1.97 -18.13
C GLU A 23 -13.95 3.51 -18.22
N HIS A 24 -13.00 4.21 -17.57
CA HIS A 24 -12.95 5.67 -17.54
C HIS A 24 -11.58 6.19 -18.07
N PRO A 25 -11.60 6.95 -19.18
CA PRO A 25 -10.36 7.37 -19.86
C PRO A 25 -9.60 8.51 -19.16
N GLY A 26 -9.75 8.71 -17.86
CA GLY A 26 -9.05 9.77 -17.12
C GLY A 26 -9.72 10.20 -15.83
N TRP A 27 -9.16 11.22 -15.23
CA TRP A 27 -9.59 11.80 -13.96
C TRP A 27 -9.91 13.28 -14.10
N LEU A 28 -10.81 13.76 -13.24
CA LEU A 28 -11.01 15.18 -13.03
C LEU A 28 -10.37 15.55 -11.70
N GLU A 29 -9.27 16.28 -11.75
CA GLU A 29 -8.65 16.92 -10.60
C GLU A 29 -9.48 18.14 -10.22
N ILE A 30 -9.89 18.20 -8.97
CA ILE A 30 -10.66 19.28 -8.35
C ILE A 30 -9.72 19.93 -7.33
N CYS A 31 -9.33 21.18 -7.57
CA CYS A 31 -8.54 21.97 -6.64
C CYS A 31 -9.43 23.08 -6.06
N ILE A 32 -9.50 23.16 -4.73
CA ILE A 32 -10.31 24.16 -4.01
C ILE A 32 -9.41 24.86 -3.01
N ASP A 33 -9.16 26.16 -3.24
CA ASP A 33 -8.50 27.01 -2.28
C ASP A 33 -9.52 27.55 -1.31
N ILE A 34 -9.44 27.15 -0.03
CA ILE A 34 -10.41 27.44 1.01
C ILE A 34 -9.77 27.41 2.40
N ASP A 35 -10.34 28.19 3.32
CA ASP A 35 -9.90 28.24 4.71
C ASP A 35 -10.03 26.87 5.40
N PRO A 36 -9.03 26.43 6.20
CA PRO A 36 -9.02 25.15 6.91
C PRO A 36 -10.26 24.87 7.76
N VAL A 37 -10.93 25.89 8.26
CA VAL A 37 -12.17 25.75 9.06
C VAL A 37 -13.29 25.05 8.28
N ALA A 38 -13.29 25.16 6.95
CA ALA A 38 -14.30 24.58 6.07
C ALA A 38 -13.88 23.22 5.46
N HIS A 39 -12.66 22.73 5.71
CA HIS A 39 -12.12 21.52 5.11
C HIS A 39 -12.97 20.28 5.34
N GLU A 40 -13.44 20.06 6.55
CA GLU A 40 -14.27 18.90 6.88
C GLU A 40 -15.56 18.86 6.05
N SER A 41 -16.24 20.03 5.96
CA SER A 41 -17.47 20.16 5.18
C SER A 41 -17.23 19.95 3.67
N VAL A 42 -16.14 20.51 3.15
CA VAL A 42 -15.76 20.36 1.73
C VAL A 42 -15.36 18.92 1.44
N SER A 43 -14.56 18.30 2.29
CA SER A 43 -14.14 16.91 2.14
C SER A 43 -15.31 15.93 2.14
N THR A 44 -16.25 16.10 3.08
CA THR A 44 -17.47 15.29 3.12
C THR A 44 -18.27 15.43 1.83
N PHE A 45 -18.48 16.67 1.36
CA PHE A 45 -19.18 16.89 0.10
C PHE A 45 -18.47 16.28 -1.11
N LEU A 46 -17.15 16.33 -1.17
CA LEU A 46 -16.36 15.76 -2.27
C LEU A 46 -16.42 14.23 -2.27
N PHE A 47 -16.43 13.59 -1.10
CA PHE A 47 -16.68 12.14 -1.00
C PHE A 47 -18.10 11.78 -1.46
N ASP A 48 -19.11 12.54 -1.07
CA ASP A 48 -20.51 12.36 -1.52
C ASP A 48 -20.66 12.60 -3.04
N LEU A 49 -19.77 13.41 -3.61
CA LEU A 49 -19.71 13.63 -5.06
C LEU A 49 -19.14 12.41 -5.80
N GLY A 50 -18.43 11.53 -5.09
CA GLY A 50 -17.79 10.33 -5.63
C GLY A 50 -16.27 10.46 -5.82
N CYS A 51 -15.63 11.45 -5.18
CA CYS A 51 -14.18 11.54 -5.16
C CYS A 51 -13.59 10.38 -4.37
N THR A 52 -12.49 9.81 -4.87
CA THR A 52 -11.86 8.60 -4.31
C THR A 52 -10.66 8.92 -3.41
N GLY A 53 -10.19 10.17 -3.42
CA GLY A 53 -9.11 10.64 -2.57
C GLY A 53 -9.14 12.17 -2.44
N ILE A 54 -8.73 12.68 -1.28
CA ILE A 54 -8.59 14.11 -1.00
C ILE A 54 -7.24 14.32 -0.31
N VAL A 55 -6.49 15.32 -0.77
CA VAL A 55 -5.16 15.69 -0.28
C VAL A 55 -5.13 17.17 0.05
N SER A 56 -4.51 17.56 1.17
CA SER A 56 -4.16 18.95 1.47
C SER A 56 -2.74 19.22 0.97
N GLU A 57 -2.57 20.23 0.10
CA GLU A 57 -1.29 20.42 -0.63
C GLU A 57 -0.30 21.37 0.05
N ASP A 58 -0.73 22.21 0.98
CA ASP A 58 0.18 23.15 1.62
C ASP A 58 0.31 22.93 3.13
N ILE A 59 1.46 23.33 3.68
CA ILE A 59 1.76 23.26 5.13
C ILE A 59 0.77 24.07 5.97
N GLN A 60 0.08 25.04 5.38
CA GLN A 60 -0.93 25.89 6.01
C GLN A 60 -2.35 25.37 5.81
N GLY A 61 -2.54 24.37 4.92
CA GLY A 61 -3.81 23.69 4.71
C GLY A 61 -4.85 24.53 3.94
N HIS A 62 -4.46 25.49 3.11
CA HIS A 62 -5.41 26.31 2.37
C HIS A 62 -5.89 25.73 1.04
N SER A 63 -5.28 24.65 0.56
CA SER A 63 -5.65 24.03 -0.70
C SER A 63 -6.03 22.55 -0.52
N LEU A 64 -7.24 22.21 -0.99
CA LEU A 64 -7.72 20.83 -1.05
C LEU A 64 -7.73 20.35 -2.50
N LYS A 65 -7.06 19.23 -2.77
CA LYS A 65 -7.16 18.49 -4.02
C LYS A 65 -7.99 17.24 -3.86
N ALA A 66 -8.88 16.98 -4.82
CA ALA A 66 -9.67 15.77 -4.87
C ALA A 66 -9.70 15.20 -6.31
N TYR A 67 -9.89 13.90 -6.41
CA TYR A 67 -9.88 13.19 -7.68
C TYR A 67 -11.19 12.47 -7.90
N LEU A 68 -11.86 12.81 -9.01
CA LEU A 68 -13.11 12.22 -9.42
C LEU A 68 -12.90 11.45 -10.73
N PRO A 69 -13.37 10.19 -10.88
CA PRO A 69 -13.35 9.50 -12.16
C PRO A 69 -14.01 10.37 -13.25
N PHE A 70 -13.33 10.50 -14.39
CA PHE A 70 -13.79 11.42 -15.44
C PHE A 70 -15.19 11.05 -15.93
N GLN A 71 -16.11 11.96 -15.80
CA GLN A 71 -17.47 11.84 -16.29
C GLN A 71 -17.63 12.65 -17.58
N LYS A 72 -18.48 12.18 -18.50
CA LYS A 72 -18.73 12.81 -19.82
C LYS A 72 -19.19 14.28 -19.74
N ASN A 73 -19.54 14.79 -18.56
CA ASN A 73 -20.02 16.16 -18.39
C ASN A 73 -19.38 16.86 -17.18
N PRO A 74 -18.11 17.32 -17.30
CA PRO A 74 -17.43 18.05 -16.21
C PRO A 74 -18.12 19.37 -15.84
N GLY A 75 -18.90 19.97 -16.74
CA GLY A 75 -19.68 21.17 -16.48
C GLY A 75 -20.77 20.97 -15.42
N HIS A 76 -21.38 19.78 -15.34
CA HIS A 76 -22.34 19.43 -14.30
C HIS A 76 -21.65 19.32 -12.93
N THR A 77 -20.50 18.68 -12.87
CA THR A 77 -19.68 18.57 -11.66
C THR A 77 -19.28 19.95 -11.15
N ARG A 78 -18.75 20.82 -12.05
CA ARG A 78 -18.40 22.19 -11.72
C ARG A 78 -19.59 22.95 -11.10
N LYS A 79 -20.77 22.82 -11.70
CA LYS A 79 -21.98 23.50 -11.22
C LYS A 79 -22.37 23.03 -9.80
N ARG A 80 -22.33 21.71 -9.53
CA ARG A 80 -22.62 21.13 -8.20
C ARG A 80 -21.66 21.68 -7.15
N ILE A 81 -20.37 21.67 -7.42
CA ILE A 81 -19.33 22.18 -6.51
C ILE A 81 -19.54 23.67 -6.28
N SER A 82 -19.70 24.48 -7.34
CA SER A 82 -19.90 25.93 -7.20
C SER A 82 -21.15 26.30 -6.41
N VAL A 83 -22.25 25.53 -6.53
CA VAL A 83 -23.47 25.74 -5.71
C VAL A 83 -23.20 25.43 -4.25
N PHE A 84 -22.48 24.34 -3.96
CA PHE A 84 -22.11 23.98 -2.60
C PHE A 84 -21.19 25.03 -1.97
N LEU A 85 -20.12 25.44 -2.65
CA LEU A 85 -19.17 26.45 -2.15
C LEU A 85 -19.85 27.80 -1.88
N ARG A 86 -20.82 28.20 -2.72
CA ARG A 86 -21.60 29.42 -2.48
C ARG A 86 -22.42 29.33 -1.18
N LYS A 87 -23.12 28.21 -0.96
CA LYS A 87 -23.87 27.97 0.26
C LYS A 87 -22.96 27.96 1.49
N LEU A 88 -21.77 27.37 1.36
CA LEU A 88 -20.77 27.32 2.40
C LEU A 88 -20.32 28.76 2.79
N ASN A 89 -20.09 29.61 1.79
CA ASN A 89 -19.71 31.00 2.01
C ASN A 89 -20.86 31.85 2.65
N GLU A 90 -22.12 31.47 2.46
CA GLU A 90 -23.26 32.04 3.18
C GLU A 90 -23.29 31.64 4.67
N ILE A 91 -22.77 30.45 5.00
CA ILE A 91 -22.67 29.95 6.38
C ILE A 91 -21.44 30.51 7.09
N PHE A 92 -20.33 30.69 6.37
CA PHE A 92 -19.07 31.25 6.88
C PHE A 92 -18.68 32.53 6.12
N PRO A 93 -19.40 33.65 6.35
CA PRO A 93 -19.20 34.89 5.59
C PRO A 93 -17.85 35.56 5.86
N GLU A 94 -17.15 35.19 6.93
CA GLU A 94 -15.85 35.72 7.35
C GLU A 94 -14.66 35.07 6.61
N ILE A 95 -14.87 33.93 5.96
CA ILE A 95 -13.79 33.30 5.19
C ILE A 95 -13.71 33.85 3.75
N PRO A 96 -12.52 33.90 3.14
CA PRO A 96 -12.38 34.25 1.73
C PRO A 96 -13.24 33.37 0.84
N SER A 97 -13.75 33.93 -0.25
CA SER A 97 -14.52 33.13 -1.23
C SER A 97 -13.63 32.04 -1.84
N PRO A 98 -14.10 30.77 -1.78
CA PRO A 98 -13.32 29.66 -2.30
C PRO A 98 -13.05 29.78 -3.81
N GLU A 99 -11.82 29.47 -4.22
CA GLU A 99 -11.48 29.37 -5.64
C GLU A 99 -11.53 27.89 -6.08
N LEU A 100 -12.17 27.63 -7.23
CA LEU A 100 -12.36 26.30 -7.77
C LEU A 100 -11.66 26.17 -9.15
N THR A 101 -10.70 25.28 -9.20
CA THR A 101 -10.07 24.84 -10.45
C THR A 101 -10.43 23.39 -10.74
N LEU A 102 -10.77 23.08 -11.99
CA LEU A 102 -11.01 21.73 -12.50
C LEU A 102 -10.07 21.47 -13.65
N THR A 103 -9.26 20.44 -13.55
CA THR A 103 -8.32 20.03 -14.58
C THR A 103 -8.60 18.58 -14.97
N GLN A 104 -8.77 18.34 -16.27
CA GLN A 104 -8.84 16.97 -16.75
C GLN A 104 -7.43 16.39 -16.84
N ILE A 105 -7.25 15.21 -16.21
CA ILE A 105 -5.97 14.49 -16.22
C ILE A 105 -6.20 13.19 -16.99
N GLU A 106 -5.43 12.98 -18.04
CA GLU A 106 -5.41 11.72 -18.77
C GLU A 106 -4.68 10.64 -17.97
N ASP A 107 -5.20 9.41 -17.96
CA ASP A 107 -4.62 8.28 -17.21
C ASP A 107 -3.14 8.03 -17.53
N GLN A 108 -2.70 8.41 -18.75
CA GLN A 108 -1.31 8.23 -19.17
C GLN A 108 -0.30 9.16 -18.48
N ASP A 109 -0.72 10.33 -18.00
CA ASP A 109 0.19 11.30 -17.40
C ASP A 109 0.56 10.94 -15.95
N TRP A 110 -0.32 10.31 -15.21
CA TRP A 110 -0.04 9.83 -13.86
C TRP A 110 1.06 8.78 -13.86
N ASN A 111 0.99 7.79 -14.75
CA ASN A 111 1.99 6.74 -14.90
C ASN A 111 3.38 7.26 -15.29
N ARG A 112 3.49 8.47 -15.88
CA ARG A 112 4.79 9.07 -16.25
C ARG A 112 5.42 9.85 -15.11
N ASN A 113 4.64 10.54 -14.30
CA ASN A 113 5.19 11.45 -13.29
C ASN A 113 5.79 10.70 -12.09
N TRP A 114 5.13 9.67 -11.53
CA TRP A 114 5.68 8.95 -10.40
C TRP A 114 6.83 8.00 -10.80
N ARG A 115 6.88 7.49 -12.05
CA ARG A 115 8.03 6.71 -12.56
C ARG A 115 9.36 7.46 -12.42
N ARG A 116 9.35 8.79 -12.43
CA ARG A 116 10.56 9.61 -12.25
C ARG A 116 11.13 9.55 -10.84
N PHE A 117 10.34 9.13 -9.87
CA PHE A 117 10.74 9.04 -8.47
C PHE A 117 11.02 7.60 -8.03
N PHE A 118 10.68 6.62 -8.88
CA PHE A 118 10.88 5.22 -8.57
C PHE A 118 12.08 4.68 -9.31
N HIS A 119 13.20 4.55 -8.60
CA HIS A 119 14.49 4.06 -9.12
C HIS A 119 14.89 2.78 -8.45
N ALA A 120 15.88 2.07 -9.07
CA ALA A 120 16.49 0.91 -8.47
C ALA A 120 17.07 1.26 -7.08
N ASP A 121 16.66 0.53 -6.04
CA ASP A 121 17.04 0.76 -4.66
C ASP A 121 17.38 -0.55 -3.94
N ARG A 122 18.40 -0.52 -3.10
CA ARG A 122 18.74 -1.64 -2.22
C ARG A 122 17.92 -1.52 -0.93
N VAL A 123 16.88 -2.32 -0.82
CA VAL A 123 15.89 -2.22 0.27
C VAL A 123 16.28 -3.03 1.51
N THR A 124 17.11 -4.10 1.32
CA THR A 124 17.74 -4.84 2.40
C THR A 124 19.22 -5.13 2.04
N PRO A 125 20.07 -5.61 2.95
CA PRO A 125 21.44 -5.99 2.61
C PRO A 125 21.53 -6.98 1.43
N ASN A 126 20.54 -7.88 1.27
CA ASN A 126 20.56 -8.94 0.27
C ASN A 126 19.52 -8.76 -0.85
N LEU A 127 18.74 -7.69 -0.86
CA LEU A 127 17.68 -7.48 -1.86
C LEU A 127 17.76 -6.08 -2.49
N MET A 128 17.78 -6.06 -3.82
CA MET A 128 17.57 -4.86 -4.63
C MET A 128 16.21 -4.95 -5.34
N ILE A 129 15.47 -3.85 -5.34
CA ILE A 129 14.26 -3.67 -6.15
C ILE A 129 14.61 -2.82 -7.35
N VAL A 130 14.24 -3.28 -8.54
CA VAL A 130 14.50 -2.62 -9.82
C VAL A 130 13.17 -2.40 -10.53
N PRO A 131 12.83 -1.14 -10.89
CA PRO A 131 11.65 -0.86 -11.72
C PRO A 131 11.67 -1.68 -13.01
N ALA A 132 10.51 -2.16 -13.45
CA ALA A 132 10.41 -2.99 -14.66
C ALA A 132 10.92 -2.30 -15.94
N TRP A 133 10.92 -0.96 -15.97
CA TRP A 133 11.39 -0.13 -17.08
C TRP A 133 12.86 0.28 -17.00
N GLU A 134 13.54 0.01 -15.89
CA GLU A 134 14.98 0.28 -15.76
C GLU A 134 15.81 -0.93 -16.22
N PRO A 135 17.00 -0.69 -16.77
CA PRO A 135 17.93 -1.75 -17.07
C PRO A 135 18.41 -2.43 -15.79
N MET A 136 18.77 -3.71 -15.89
CA MET A 136 19.41 -4.41 -14.78
C MET A 136 20.79 -3.82 -14.53
N PRO A 137 21.15 -3.56 -13.26
CA PRO A 137 22.50 -3.14 -12.90
C PRO A 137 23.56 -4.20 -13.28
N ASP A 138 24.76 -3.75 -13.69
CA ASP A 138 25.82 -4.63 -14.21
C ASP A 138 26.39 -5.62 -13.18
N ALA A 139 26.34 -5.27 -11.89
CA ALA A 139 26.82 -6.13 -10.80
C ALA A 139 25.84 -6.07 -9.62
N ILE A 140 25.25 -7.21 -9.30
CA ILE A 140 24.30 -7.34 -8.19
C ILE A 140 24.79 -8.46 -7.28
N ASP A 141 25.00 -8.10 -6.01
CA ASP A 141 25.19 -9.09 -4.95
C ASP A 141 23.85 -9.30 -4.23
N GLY A 142 23.39 -10.56 -4.16
CA GLY A 142 22.11 -10.92 -3.57
C GLY A 142 20.97 -11.10 -4.57
N HIS A 143 19.75 -10.88 -4.08
CA HIS A 143 18.51 -11.05 -4.83
C HIS A 143 18.09 -9.76 -5.54
N VAL A 144 17.36 -9.92 -6.64
CA VAL A 144 16.74 -8.80 -7.35
C VAL A 144 15.27 -9.10 -7.61
N ILE A 145 14.42 -8.16 -7.28
CA ILE A 145 13.02 -8.18 -7.68
C ILE A 145 12.80 -7.06 -8.69
N ARG A 146 12.35 -7.41 -9.88
CA ARG A 146 11.82 -6.44 -10.83
C ARG A 146 10.36 -6.18 -10.54
N ILE A 147 9.97 -4.91 -10.42
CA ILE A 147 8.60 -4.54 -10.08
C ILE A 147 8.05 -3.49 -11.05
N ASP A 148 6.84 -3.69 -11.52
CA ASP A 148 5.99 -2.61 -12.03
C ASP A 148 5.06 -2.22 -10.88
N PRO A 149 5.37 -1.12 -10.18
CA PRO A 149 4.70 -0.81 -8.91
C PRO A 149 3.19 -0.59 -9.07
N GLY A 150 2.72 -0.09 -10.22
CA GLY A 150 1.30 0.15 -10.44
C GLY A 150 0.66 0.96 -9.29
N PRO A 151 -0.66 0.96 -9.19
CA PRO A 151 -1.39 1.53 -8.06
C PRO A 151 -1.48 0.58 -6.86
N ALA A 152 -0.98 -0.66 -6.97
CA ALA A 152 -1.02 -1.62 -5.87
C ALA A 152 -0.03 -1.23 -4.76
N PHE A 153 -0.44 -1.42 -3.49
CA PHE A 153 0.46 -1.23 -2.34
C PHE A 153 1.61 -2.25 -2.36
N GLY A 154 2.76 -1.87 -1.76
CA GLY A 154 3.88 -2.79 -1.60
C GLY A 154 4.95 -2.67 -2.68
N THR A 155 5.31 -1.44 -3.07
CA THR A 155 6.40 -1.19 -4.04
C THR A 155 7.80 -1.48 -3.48
N GLY A 156 7.90 -1.80 -2.18
CA GLY A 156 9.16 -2.03 -1.48
C GLY A 156 9.81 -0.78 -0.88
N GLN A 157 9.33 0.41 -1.18
CA GLN A 157 9.88 1.65 -0.62
C GLN A 157 9.31 2.00 0.76
N HIS A 158 8.06 1.62 1.05
CA HIS A 158 7.43 1.91 2.32
C HIS A 158 8.09 1.14 3.48
N ALA A 159 8.26 1.78 4.62
CA ALA A 159 8.91 1.22 5.80
C ALA A 159 8.35 -0.16 6.22
N THR A 160 7.01 -0.33 6.17
CA THR A 160 6.37 -1.60 6.53
C THR A 160 6.76 -2.74 5.60
N THR A 161 6.89 -2.49 4.29
CA THR A 161 7.30 -3.49 3.31
C THR A 161 8.79 -3.81 3.45
N LYS A 162 9.65 -2.80 3.63
CA LYS A 162 11.09 -2.99 3.89
C LYS A 162 11.31 -3.88 5.11
N MET A 163 10.62 -3.59 6.21
CA MET A 163 10.73 -4.39 7.43
C MET A 163 10.24 -5.83 7.25
N CYS A 164 9.19 -6.09 6.44
CA CYS A 164 8.77 -7.45 6.12
C CYS A 164 9.86 -8.21 5.35
N LEU A 165 10.44 -7.58 4.33
CA LEU A 165 11.52 -8.16 3.54
C LEU A 165 12.75 -8.44 4.42
N GLU A 166 13.15 -7.51 5.28
CA GLU A 166 14.21 -7.70 6.26
C GLU A 166 13.89 -8.82 7.26
N ALA A 167 12.66 -8.90 7.74
CA ALA A 167 12.19 -9.95 8.64
C ALA A 167 12.30 -11.34 7.99
N MET A 168 12.00 -11.44 6.69
CA MET A 168 12.15 -12.70 5.93
C MET A 168 13.62 -13.15 5.84
N GLU A 169 14.58 -12.23 5.79
CA GLU A 169 16.02 -12.57 5.81
C GLU A 169 16.50 -13.06 7.17
N LYS A 170 15.83 -12.67 8.26
CA LYS A 170 16.21 -13.02 9.64
C LYS A 170 15.71 -14.40 10.08
N ILE A 171 14.72 -14.96 9.40
CA ILE A 171 14.17 -16.26 9.78
C ILE A 171 14.91 -17.40 9.11
N TYR A 172 15.08 -18.49 9.87
CA TYR A 172 15.68 -19.72 9.32
C TYR A 172 14.60 -20.57 8.66
N PHE A 173 14.80 -20.89 7.39
CA PHE A 173 13.93 -21.76 6.62
C PHE A 173 14.43 -23.20 6.66
N SER A 174 13.49 -24.16 6.77
CA SER A 174 13.79 -25.59 6.52
C SER A 174 14.09 -25.81 5.03
N LYS A 175 14.64 -27.00 4.69
CA LYS A 175 14.94 -27.33 3.29
C LYS A 175 13.72 -27.24 2.35
N THR A 176 12.54 -27.55 2.88
CA THR A 176 11.28 -27.41 2.14
C THR A 176 10.31 -26.63 3.02
N TRP A 177 9.83 -25.52 2.56
CA TRP A 177 8.91 -24.65 3.28
C TRP A 177 7.88 -24.02 2.34
N THR A 178 6.73 -23.68 2.90
CA THR A 178 5.62 -23.08 2.18
C THR A 178 5.23 -21.76 2.83
N MET A 179 4.67 -20.86 2.03
CA MET A 179 4.31 -19.51 2.48
C MET A 179 2.85 -19.20 2.16
N LEU A 180 2.21 -18.46 3.06
CA LEU A 180 0.96 -17.76 2.80
C LEU A 180 1.21 -16.26 2.95
N ASP A 181 0.98 -15.51 1.88
CA ASP A 181 1.06 -14.04 1.88
C ASP A 181 -0.35 -13.45 1.84
N ILE A 182 -0.73 -12.72 2.89
CA ILE A 182 -2.09 -12.21 3.12
C ILE A 182 -2.13 -10.71 2.86
N GLY A 183 -2.97 -10.29 1.93
CA GLY A 183 -2.95 -8.92 1.40
C GLY A 183 -1.71 -8.71 0.57
N THR A 184 -1.51 -9.57 -0.45
CA THR A 184 -0.25 -9.63 -1.21
C THR A 184 0.06 -8.34 -2.00
N GLY A 185 -0.95 -7.51 -2.28
CA GLY A 185 -0.78 -6.25 -3.00
C GLY A 185 -0.05 -6.41 -4.33
N SER A 186 1.14 -5.85 -4.44
CA SER A 186 2.02 -5.97 -5.62
C SER A 186 2.62 -7.36 -5.83
N GLY A 187 2.49 -8.29 -4.86
CA GLY A 187 3.11 -9.60 -4.87
C GLY A 187 4.58 -9.63 -4.42
N ILE A 188 5.09 -8.52 -3.88
CA ILE A 188 6.53 -8.40 -3.58
C ILE A 188 7.02 -9.39 -2.51
N LEU A 189 6.24 -9.59 -1.42
CA LEU A 189 6.61 -10.51 -0.35
C LEU A 189 6.57 -11.96 -0.85
N ALA A 190 5.53 -12.32 -1.62
CA ALA A 190 5.43 -13.61 -2.27
C ALA A 190 6.60 -13.86 -3.24
N THR A 191 6.94 -12.87 -4.07
CA THR A 191 8.07 -12.90 -5.00
C THR A 191 9.40 -13.14 -4.25
N TYR A 192 9.62 -12.41 -3.15
CA TYR A 192 10.83 -12.61 -2.34
C TYR A 192 10.86 -13.98 -1.68
N GLY A 193 9.71 -14.46 -1.16
CA GLY A 193 9.58 -15.80 -0.61
C GLY A 193 9.99 -16.90 -1.61
N ALA A 194 9.61 -16.77 -2.87
CA ALA A 194 10.02 -17.69 -3.93
C ALA A 194 11.54 -17.64 -4.18
N GLN A 195 12.14 -16.44 -4.21
CA GLN A 195 13.60 -16.28 -4.36
C GLN A 195 14.37 -16.82 -3.16
N LEU A 196 13.81 -16.77 -1.96
CA LEU A 196 14.37 -17.38 -0.74
C LEU A 196 14.17 -18.92 -0.69
N GLY A 197 13.53 -19.51 -1.69
CA GLY A 197 13.41 -20.96 -1.87
C GLY A 197 12.13 -21.57 -1.29
N ALA A 198 11.06 -20.82 -1.13
CA ALA A 198 9.75 -21.40 -0.85
C ALA A 198 9.33 -22.36 -1.96
N SER A 199 8.94 -23.57 -1.60
CA SER A 199 8.54 -24.60 -2.57
C SER A 199 7.16 -24.34 -3.15
N ARG A 200 6.31 -23.67 -2.42
CA ARG A 200 4.99 -23.22 -2.85
C ARG A 200 4.52 -22.04 -2.01
N ILE A 201 3.91 -21.07 -2.67
CA ILE A 201 3.37 -19.87 -2.05
C ILE A 201 1.91 -19.72 -2.48
N LEU A 202 1.03 -19.49 -1.51
CA LEU A 202 -0.29 -18.98 -1.77
C LEU A 202 -0.30 -17.49 -1.41
N ALA A 203 -0.56 -16.64 -2.40
CA ALA A 203 -0.65 -15.20 -2.21
C ALA A 203 -2.10 -14.76 -2.44
N ILE A 204 -2.71 -14.17 -1.43
CA ILE A 204 -4.12 -13.80 -1.47
C ILE A 204 -4.32 -12.31 -1.33
N ASP A 205 -5.29 -11.78 -2.05
CA ASP A 205 -5.80 -10.42 -1.87
C ASP A 205 -7.30 -10.39 -2.17
N ILE A 206 -8.04 -9.56 -1.44
CA ILE A 206 -9.48 -9.37 -1.69
C ILE A 206 -9.74 -8.43 -2.87
N ASP A 207 -8.74 -7.62 -3.25
CA ASP A 207 -8.80 -6.71 -4.37
C ASP A 207 -8.34 -7.41 -5.67
N PRO A 208 -9.24 -7.60 -6.64
CA PRO A 208 -8.87 -8.20 -7.92
C PRO A 208 -7.85 -7.37 -8.72
N GLU A 209 -7.80 -6.06 -8.48
CA GLU A 209 -6.82 -5.19 -9.13
C GLU A 209 -5.42 -5.44 -8.58
N ALA A 210 -5.28 -5.57 -7.26
CA ALA A 210 -4.02 -5.94 -6.63
C ALA A 210 -3.50 -7.29 -7.18
N LEU A 211 -4.37 -8.29 -7.33
CA LEU A 211 -3.99 -9.58 -7.91
C LEU A 211 -3.50 -9.48 -9.36
N ARG A 212 -4.08 -8.60 -10.19
CA ARG A 212 -3.58 -8.37 -11.56
C ARG A 212 -2.17 -7.79 -11.56
N TRP A 213 -1.87 -6.87 -10.64
CA TRP A 213 -0.52 -6.32 -10.50
C TRP A 213 0.46 -7.34 -9.94
N ALA A 214 0.05 -8.13 -8.94
CA ALA A 214 0.85 -9.23 -8.42
C ALA A 214 1.19 -10.25 -9.52
N GLU A 215 0.21 -10.67 -10.32
CA GLU A 215 0.41 -11.59 -11.43
C GLU A 215 1.46 -11.07 -12.42
N ARG A 216 1.33 -9.80 -12.82
CA ARG A 216 2.29 -9.15 -13.71
C ARG A 216 3.71 -9.14 -13.11
N ASN A 217 3.84 -8.77 -11.84
CA ASN A 217 5.14 -8.73 -11.17
C ASN A 217 5.76 -10.12 -11.02
N ILE A 218 4.96 -11.13 -10.69
CA ILE A 218 5.39 -12.53 -10.60
C ILE A 218 5.89 -13.02 -11.97
N GLN A 219 5.18 -12.70 -13.05
CA GLN A 219 5.58 -13.04 -14.42
C GLN A 219 6.90 -12.36 -14.83
N ILE A 220 7.07 -11.06 -14.52
CA ILE A 220 8.31 -10.30 -14.79
C ILE A 220 9.52 -10.97 -14.11
N ASN A 221 9.34 -11.61 -12.97
CA ASN A 221 10.38 -12.31 -12.21
C ASN A 221 10.48 -13.80 -12.53
N ASN A 222 9.68 -14.34 -13.46
CA ASN A 222 9.64 -15.75 -13.86
C ASN A 222 9.34 -16.71 -12.68
N LEU A 223 8.44 -16.35 -11.78
CA LEU A 223 8.13 -17.10 -10.55
C LEU A 223 6.72 -17.69 -10.52
N SER A 224 6.02 -17.72 -11.66
CA SER A 224 4.63 -18.21 -11.76
C SER A 224 4.46 -19.68 -11.37
N GLU A 225 5.51 -20.49 -11.45
CA GLU A 225 5.49 -21.91 -11.04
C GLU A 225 5.42 -22.10 -9.52
N PHE A 226 5.86 -21.10 -8.75
CA PHE A 226 5.99 -21.18 -7.28
C PHE A 226 4.86 -20.48 -6.54
N ILE A 227 4.13 -19.57 -7.20
CA ILE A 227 3.19 -18.66 -6.57
C ILE A 227 1.80 -18.83 -7.17
N ASP A 228 0.88 -19.30 -6.34
CA ASP A 228 -0.55 -19.35 -6.64
C ASP A 228 -1.22 -18.05 -6.14
N LEU A 229 -1.85 -17.30 -7.04
CA LEU A 229 -2.65 -16.11 -6.71
C LEU A 229 -4.12 -16.48 -6.51
N SER A 230 -4.76 -15.89 -5.50
CA SER A 230 -6.19 -16.14 -5.26
C SER A 230 -6.89 -14.96 -4.59
N ASN A 231 -8.14 -14.71 -4.96
CA ASN A 231 -9.04 -13.81 -4.23
C ASN A 231 -9.86 -14.53 -3.12
N THR A 232 -9.46 -15.75 -2.78
CA THR A 232 -10.13 -16.51 -1.73
C THR A 232 -10.01 -15.80 -0.39
N PRO A 233 -11.13 -15.51 0.31
CA PRO A 233 -11.08 -14.99 1.66
C PRO A 233 -10.29 -15.90 2.60
N LEU A 234 -9.53 -15.31 3.54
CA LEU A 234 -8.66 -16.07 4.44
C LEU A 234 -9.41 -17.16 5.21
N GLU A 235 -10.69 -16.95 5.53
CA GLU A 235 -11.55 -17.90 6.22
C GLU A 235 -11.72 -19.23 5.46
N GLN A 236 -11.62 -19.17 4.14
CA GLN A 236 -11.79 -20.33 3.25
C GLN A 236 -10.48 -21.01 2.88
N VAL A 237 -9.34 -20.38 3.15
CA VAL A 237 -8.01 -20.97 2.91
C VAL A 237 -7.85 -22.23 3.73
N LYS A 238 -7.37 -23.30 3.08
CA LYS A 238 -7.16 -24.63 3.71
C LYS A 238 -5.69 -24.99 3.73
N GLY A 239 -5.33 -25.91 4.62
CA GLY A 239 -3.95 -26.38 4.77
C GLY A 239 -3.18 -25.61 5.83
N THR A 240 -1.88 -25.87 5.89
CA THR A 240 -0.97 -25.21 6.82
C THR A 240 0.31 -24.80 6.10
N PHE A 241 0.92 -23.71 6.56
CA PHE A 241 2.10 -23.10 5.97
C PHE A 241 3.24 -23.00 6.97
N SER A 242 4.47 -22.98 6.48
CA SER A 242 5.67 -22.81 7.31
C SER A 242 5.87 -21.35 7.71
N VAL A 243 5.49 -20.43 6.81
CA VAL A 243 5.62 -18.98 6.98
C VAL A 243 4.30 -18.32 6.59
N LEU A 244 3.90 -17.31 7.35
CA LEU A 244 2.76 -16.46 7.07
C LEU A 244 3.21 -15.01 7.17
N THR A 245 2.93 -14.23 6.14
CA THR A 245 3.17 -12.78 6.09
C THR A 245 1.85 -12.05 5.99
N ALA A 246 1.73 -10.92 6.72
CA ALA A 246 0.60 -10.02 6.61
C ALA A 246 1.07 -8.59 6.88
N ASN A 247 1.09 -7.76 5.85
CA ASN A 247 1.33 -6.33 5.95
C ASN A 247 0.00 -5.60 5.84
N LEU A 248 -0.73 -5.53 6.95
CA LEU A 248 -2.11 -5.07 7.03
C LEU A 248 -2.28 -4.07 8.18
N ILE A 249 -3.34 -3.28 8.16
CA ILE A 249 -3.67 -2.39 9.28
C ILE A 249 -4.11 -3.20 10.51
N LEU A 250 -3.86 -2.66 11.72
CA LEU A 250 -4.13 -3.32 13.00
C LEU A 250 -5.51 -3.96 13.09
N GLY A 251 -6.56 -3.23 12.71
CA GLY A 251 -7.94 -3.72 12.81
C GLY A 251 -8.21 -4.98 11.96
N GLN A 252 -7.51 -5.16 10.85
CA GLN A 252 -7.57 -6.38 10.04
C GLN A 252 -6.75 -7.50 10.69
N ILE A 253 -5.53 -7.20 11.14
CA ILE A 253 -4.66 -8.15 11.83
C ILE A 253 -5.39 -8.80 13.02
N LEU A 254 -5.97 -7.99 13.90
CA LEU A 254 -6.65 -8.48 15.11
C LEU A 254 -7.84 -9.40 14.78
N LYS A 255 -8.63 -9.08 13.76
CA LYS A 255 -9.75 -9.92 13.32
C LYS A 255 -9.29 -11.28 12.78
N LEU A 256 -8.09 -11.35 12.20
CA LEU A 256 -7.58 -12.54 11.51
C LEU A 256 -6.70 -13.42 12.38
N PHE A 257 -6.35 -13.03 13.62
CA PHE A 257 -5.41 -13.77 14.47
C PHE A 257 -5.79 -15.25 14.70
N HIS A 258 -7.07 -15.52 14.88
CA HIS A 258 -7.55 -16.91 15.03
C HIS A 258 -7.23 -17.75 13.78
N ARG A 259 -7.28 -17.16 12.59
CA ARG A 259 -6.95 -17.84 11.34
C ARG A 259 -5.44 -18.05 11.19
N PHE A 260 -4.63 -17.05 11.56
CA PHE A 260 -3.16 -17.18 11.52
C PHE A 260 -2.72 -18.39 12.34
N SER A 261 -3.28 -18.55 13.53
CA SER A 261 -2.96 -19.71 14.40
C SER A 261 -3.36 -21.05 13.78
N HIS A 262 -4.46 -21.13 13.00
CA HIS A 262 -4.87 -22.37 12.36
C HIS A 262 -4.06 -22.69 11.10
N LEU A 263 -3.70 -21.66 10.34
CA LEU A 263 -3.03 -21.81 9.04
C LEU A 263 -1.50 -21.97 9.16
N LEU A 264 -0.92 -21.69 10.32
CA LEU A 264 0.50 -21.85 10.55
C LEU A 264 0.83 -23.21 11.16
N GLN A 265 1.88 -23.87 10.66
CA GLN A 265 2.39 -25.11 11.24
C GLN A 265 2.92 -24.90 12.66
N PRO A 266 2.95 -25.91 13.56
CA PRO A 266 3.71 -25.82 14.79
C PRO A 266 5.18 -25.45 14.51
N GLY A 267 5.71 -24.46 15.23
CA GLY A 267 7.04 -23.91 14.97
C GLY A 267 7.17 -23.04 13.72
N GLY A 268 6.07 -22.78 12.99
CA GLY A 268 6.06 -21.88 11.85
C GLY A 268 6.22 -20.40 12.22
N TRP A 269 6.59 -19.60 11.25
CA TRP A 269 6.91 -18.18 11.40
C TRP A 269 5.77 -17.28 10.97
N LEU A 270 5.49 -16.28 11.77
CA LEU A 270 4.52 -15.23 11.50
C LEU A 270 5.24 -13.88 11.43
N ILE A 271 5.07 -13.17 10.31
CA ILE A 271 5.57 -11.81 10.11
C ILE A 271 4.36 -10.89 9.95
N LEU A 272 4.22 -9.92 10.85
CA LEU A 272 3.14 -8.95 10.86
C LEU A 272 3.71 -7.54 10.74
N SER A 273 3.21 -6.75 9.81
CA SER A 273 3.56 -5.33 9.63
C SER A 273 2.32 -4.49 9.28
N GLY A 274 2.51 -3.18 9.08
CA GLY A 274 1.39 -2.24 8.98
C GLY A 274 0.87 -1.81 10.36
N ILE A 275 1.70 -1.96 11.39
CA ILE A 275 1.42 -1.70 12.79
C ILE A 275 2.15 -0.41 13.18
N LEU A 276 1.44 0.56 13.77
CA LEU A 276 2.09 1.74 14.34
C LEU A 276 2.78 1.42 15.67
N LYS A 277 3.87 2.11 16.00
CA LYS A 277 4.65 1.85 17.23
C LYS A 277 3.80 1.78 18.49
N TYR A 278 2.81 2.67 18.63
CA TYR A 278 1.93 2.71 19.80
C TYR A 278 0.92 1.54 19.84
N GLN A 279 0.75 0.78 18.74
CA GLN A 279 -0.16 -0.37 18.64
C GLN A 279 0.53 -1.70 18.98
N VAL A 280 1.83 -1.71 19.18
CA VAL A 280 2.64 -2.93 19.37
C VAL A 280 2.17 -3.75 20.57
N GLU A 281 1.84 -3.11 21.68
CA GLU A 281 1.40 -3.84 22.90
C GLU A 281 0.06 -4.54 22.71
N GLU A 282 -0.84 -4.00 21.89
CA GLU A 282 -2.10 -4.65 21.55
C GLU A 282 -1.86 -5.91 20.71
N VAL A 283 -0.95 -5.85 19.74
CA VAL A 283 -0.57 -7.03 18.93
C VAL A 283 0.16 -8.07 19.77
N LYS A 284 1.00 -7.69 20.75
CA LYS A 284 1.64 -8.61 21.70
C LYS A 284 0.59 -9.36 22.53
N GLY A 285 -0.44 -8.67 22.98
CA GLY A 285 -1.58 -9.29 23.68
C GLY A 285 -2.20 -10.39 22.84
N ALA A 286 -2.54 -10.09 21.59
CA ALA A 286 -3.12 -11.04 20.65
C ALA A 286 -2.16 -12.21 20.31
N LEU A 287 -0.85 -11.95 20.13
CA LEU A 287 0.15 -13.01 19.95
C LEU A 287 0.14 -14.02 21.12
N ASN A 288 0.14 -13.54 22.36
CA ASN A 288 0.14 -14.38 23.56
C ASN A 288 -1.16 -15.20 23.67
N GLU A 289 -2.32 -14.58 23.43
CA GLU A 289 -3.63 -15.24 23.46
C GLU A 289 -3.71 -16.39 22.45
N HIS A 290 -3.14 -16.19 21.26
CA HIS A 290 -3.16 -17.18 20.18
C HIS A 290 -1.94 -18.11 20.15
N ARG A 291 -1.19 -18.21 21.26
CA ARG A 291 -0.06 -19.13 21.44
C ARG A 291 1.13 -18.90 20.50
N PHE A 292 1.36 -17.67 20.13
CA PHE A 292 2.61 -17.27 19.49
C PHE A 292 3.64 -16.85 20.56
N ARG A 293 4.91 -16.96 20.20
CA ARG A 293 6.02 -16.37 20.95
C ARG A 293 6.63 -15.29 20.05
N GLU A 294 6.68 -14.07 20.55
CA GLU A 294 7.43 -13.00 19.93
C GLU A 294 8.92 -13.36 19.92
N ILE A 295 9.58 -13.10 18.81
CA ILE A 295 11.01 -13.34 18.62
C ILE A 295 11.75 -11.99 18.51
N GLU A 296 11.25 -11.09 17.67
CA GLU A 296 11.89 -9.80 17.40
C GLU A 296 10.84 -8.79 16.94
N ILE A 297 11.09 -7.50 17.20
CA ILE A 297 10.33 -6.40 16.64
C ILE A 297 11.30 -5.46 15.94
N LEU A 298 11.03 -5.19 14.67
CA LEU A 298 11.72 -4.17 13.89
C LEU A 298 10.93 -2.86 13.96
N TYR A 299 11.65 -1.75 13.99
CA TYR A 299 11.05 -0.42 14.01
C TYR A 299 11.69 0.44 12.92
N GLN A 300 10.87 1.09 12.11
CA GLN A 300 11.32 2.08 11.13
C GLN A 300 10.28 3.20 11.07
N GLU A 301 10.71 4.46 11.18
CA GLU A 301 9.81 5.63 11.25
C GLU A 301 8.74 5.41 12.34
N ASP A 302 7.46 5.61 12.06
CA ASP A 302 6.36 5.34 13.01
C ASP A 302 5.83 3.92 12.99
N TRP A 303 6.44 3.02 12.23
CA TRP A 303 5.98 1.66 11.98
C TRP A 303 6.76 0.61 12.74
N ALA A 304 6.11 -0.53 12.94
CA ALA A 304 6.69 -1.74 13.50
C ALA A 304 6.38 -2.96 12.63
N CYS A 305 7.33 -3.90 12.63
CA CYS A 305 7.15 -5.23 12.07
C CYS A 305 7.49 -6.25 13.16
N MET A 306 6.61 -7.21 13.40
CA MET A 306 6.73 -8.23 14.44
C MET A 306 7.03 -9.59 13.84
N ILE A 307 8.08 -10.22 14.31
CA ILE A 307 8.47 -11.59 13.98
C ILE A 307 8.05 -12.48 15.15
N ALA A 308 7.20 -13.44 14.89
CA ALA A 308 6.73 -14.37 15.91
C ALA A 308 6.80 -15.82 15.43
N LYS A 309 6.79 -16.76 16.36
CA LYS A 309 6.81 -18.19 16.09
C LYS A 309 5.65 -18.87 16.79
N LYS A 310 4.95 -19.75 16.09
CA LYS A 310 3.89 -20.55 16.69
C LYS A 310 4.49 -21.55 17.68
N ARG A 311 3.91 -21.64 18.88
CA ARG A 311 4.29 -22.61 19.92
C ARG A 311 3.79 -24.02 19.60
#